data_3ef2326700482d22850deb6e94f6d1f1
#
_entry.id   3ef2326700482d22850deb6e94f6d1f1
#
_cell.length_a   1.000
_cell.length_b   1.000
_cell.length_c   1.000
_cell.angle_alpha   90.00
_cell.angle_beta   90.00
_cell.angle_gamma   90.00
#
_symmetry.space_group_name_H-M   'P 1'
#
loop_
_entity.id
_entity.type
_entity.pdbx_description
1 polymer ?
#
loop_
_entity_poly.entity_id
_entity_poly.type
_entity_poly.pdbx_seq_one_letter_code
_entity_poly.pdbx_strand_id
1 'polypeptide(L)'
;MLESLKKKTCLITGARTGIGLSIGQTLAQNGYRVIFSGRSVNDCKDTVNQLVTDGYEAVESPIDLSNLSSLKQQTEMALSIWGTNDILINNGAVIEPITSLGKIELQDFEKAVRVNYLAPSLLISFCWNYLLKNKGKVINVLSGASINAIEGWTAYCSTKAALHMINQQTHLEGNQYGISSIGLSPGMVDTDMQDKNRASGINKVSKVRKEDLINSKKTGLFALWCASSNANEFSGKMISENDQIVSAKYNAWINAQNLKL
;
A
#
# COMPACT_ATOMS: atom_id res chain seq x y z
N MET A 1 -4.74 36.71 -5.36
CA MET A 1 -3.90 35.66 -5.96
C MET A 1 -4.30 34.35 -5.31
N LEU A 2 -5.05 33.52 -6.00
CA LEU A 2 -5.36 32.16 -5.55
C LEU A 2 -4.04 31.41 -5.55
N GLU A 3 -3.45 31.12 -4.37
CA GLU A 3 -2.48 30.04 -4.27
C GLU A 3 -3.15 28.81 -4.87
N SER A 4 -2.66 28.39 -6.03
CA SER A 4 -3.10 27.12 -6.62
C SER A 4 -2.85 26.06 -5.54
N LEU A 5 -3.91 25.45 -5.02
CA LEU A 5 -3.82 24.37 -4.05
C LEU A 5 -2.87 23.32 -4.63
N LYS A 6 -1.66 23.27 -4.08
CA LYS A 6 -0.60 22.37 -4.56
C LYS A 6 -1.13 20.95 -4.44
N LYS A 7 -1.35 20.31 -5.59
CA LYS A 7 -1.83 18.90 -5.62
C LYS A 7 -0.84 18.02 -4.89
N LYS A 8 -1.34 17.15 -4.02
CA LYS A 8 -0.52 16.18 -3.29
C LYS A 8 -0.01 15.09 -4.22
N THR A 9 1.24 14.71 -4.06
CA THR A 9 1.90 13.66 -4.83
C THR A 9 1.96 12.37 -4.02
N CYS A 10 1.58 11.26 -4.64
CA CYS A 10 1.59 9.93 -4.06
C CYS A 10 2.46 8.97 -4.88
N LEU A 11 3.39 8.29 -4.23
CA LEU A 11 4.10 7.13 -4.78
C LEU A 11 3.44 5.86 -4.24
N ILE A 12 3.00 4.97 -5.14
CA ILE A 12 2.40 3.69 -4.76
C ILE A 12 3.14 2.51 -5.40
N THR A 13 3.56 1.54 -4.59
CA THR A 13 4.23 0.33 -5.04
C THR A 13 3.27 -0.84 -5.31
N GLY A 14 3.63 -1.73 -6.24
CA GLY A 14 2.78 -2.87 -6.62
C GLY A 14 1.45 -2.42 -7.25
N ALA A 15 1.48 -1.36 -8.04
CA ALA A 15 0.30 -0.69 -8.60
C ALA A 15 -0.19 -1.29 -9.94
N ARG A 16 0.40 -2.40 -10.40
CA ARG A 16 0.03 -3.03 -11.68
C ARG A 16 -1.37 -3.63 -11.65
N THR A 17 -1.76 -4.28 -10.55
CA THR A 17 -3.03 -5.00 -10.42
C THR A 17 -3.61 -4.88 -9.00
N GLY A 18 -4.82 -5.36 -8.81
CA GLY A 18 -5.45 -5.57 -7.50
C GLY A 18 -5.58 -4.31 -6.65
N ILE A 19 -5.18 -4.41 -5.39
CA ILE A 19 -5.33 -3.32 -4.41
C ILE A 19 -4.55 -2.07 -4.82
N GLY A 20 -3.29 -2.23 -5.23
CA GLY A 20 -2.44 -1.09 -5.60
C GLY A 20 -2.98 -0.32 -6.80
N LEU A 21 -3.44 -1.03 -7.83
CA LEU A 21 -4.10 -0.43 -8.97
C LEU A 21 -5.33 0.37 -8.56
N SER A 22 -6.21 -0.23 -7.77
CA SER A 22 -7.44 0.42 -7.33
C SER A 22 -7.18 1.66 -6.45
N ILE A 23 -6.20 1.59 -5.55
CA ILE A 23 -5.81 2.74 -4.73
C ILE A 23 -5.28 3.87 -5.63
N GLY A 24 -4.36 3.56 -6.55
CA GLY A 24 -3.77 4.56 -7.44
C GLY A 24 -4.82 5.25 -8.32
N GLN A 25 -5.73 4.49 -8.92
CA GLN A 25 -6.85 5.03 -9.72
C GLN A 25 -7.76 5.92 -8.87
N THR A 26 -8.15 5.46 -7.67
CA THR A 26 -9.01 6.24 -6.78
C THR A 26 -8.35 7.56 -6.37
N LEU A 27 -7.07 7.56 -6.04
CA LEU A 27 -6.34 8.78 -5.68
C LEU A 27 -6.24 9.75 -6.88
N ALA A 28 -5.86 9.26 -8.07
CA ALA A 28 -5.76 10.10 -9.26
C ALA A 28 -7.10 10.77 -9.60
N GLN A 29 -8.20 10.01 -9.55
CA GLN A 29 -9.57 10.50 -9.79
C GLN A 29 -10.04 11.51 -8.72
N ASN A 30 -9.40 11.53 -7.55
CA ASN A 30 -9.66 12.49 -6.48
C ASN A 30 -8.59 13.59 -6.35
N GLY A 31 -7.89 13.90 -7.46
CA GLY A 31 -7.05 15.08 -7.60
C GLY A 31 -5.62 14.95 -7.10
N TYR A 32 -5.16 13.75 -6.78
CA TYR A 32 -3.75 13.51 -6.46
C TYR A 32 -2.92 13.32 -7.75
N ARG A 33 -1.64 13.69 -7.69
CA ARG A 33 -0.62 13.23 -8.63
C ARG A 33 -0.15 11.86 -8.20
N VAL A 34 -0.27 10.84 -9.06
CA VAL A 34 0.04 9.46 -8.66
C VAL A 34 1.16 8.88 -9.51
N ILE A 35 2.24 8.47 -8.83
CA ILE A 35 3.33 7.69 -9.40
C ILE A 35 2.98 6.21 -9.19
N PHE A 36 2.57 5.55 -10.27
CA PHE A 36 2.30 4.12 -10.28
C PHE A 36 3.59 3.35 -10.44
N SER A 37 3.92 2.50 -9.47
CA SER A 37 5.11 1.67 -9.55
C SER A 37 4.76 0.20 -9.65
N GLY A 38 5.07 -0.39 -10.80
CA GLY A 38 5.18 -1.82 -11.03
C GLY A 38 6.62 -2.28 -10.83
N ARG A 39 6.92 -3.56 -11.08
CA ARG A 39 8.26 -4.12 -11.01
C ARG A 39 9.11 -3.72 -12.21
N SER A 40 8.51 -3.68 -13.39
CA SER A 40 9.19 -3.46 -14.67
C SER A 40 8.56 -2.29 -15.42
N VAL A 41 9.30 -1.77 -16.38
CA VAL A 41 8.81 -0.77 -17.34
C VAL A 41 7.58 -1.31 -18.08
N ASN A 42 6.59 -0.46 -18.28
CA ASN A 42 5.29 -0.76 -18.88
C ASN A 42 4.32 -1.62 -18.05
N ASP A 43 4.66 -1.99 -16.81
CA ASP A 43 3.75 -2.74 -15.93
C ASP A 43 2.44 -1.97 -15.65
N CYS A 44 2.48 -0.63 -15.60
CA CYS A 44 1.34 0.23 -15.32
C CYS A 44 0.92 1.11 -16.51
N LYS A 45 1.54 0.92 -17.68
CA LYS A 45 1.41 1.80 -18.85
C LYS A 45 -0.04 2.03 -19.29
N ASP A 46 -0.81 0.97 -19.46
CA ASP A 46 -2.18 1.08 -19.98
C ASP A 46 -3.08 1.86 -19.03
N THR A 47 -2.97 1.59 -17.73
CA THR A 47 -3.68 2.33 -16.68
C THR A 47 -3.29 3.80 -16.65
N VAL A 48 -2.00 4.10 -16.71
CA VAL A 48 -1.50 5.48 -16.70
C VAL A 48 -1.96 6.22 -17.94
N ASN A 49 -1.85 5.61 -19.12
CA ASN A 49 -2.33 6.22 -20.37
C ASN A 49 -3.83 6.55 -20.32
N GLN A 50 -4.64 5.63 -19.81
CA GLN A 50 -6.08 5.87 -19.65
C GLN A 50 -6.34 7.04 -18.71
N LEU A 51 -5.70 7.06 -17.51
CA LEU A 51 -5.87 8.15 -16.55
C LEU A 51 -5.45 9.51 -17.14
N VAL A 52 -4.34 9.56 -17.86
CA VAL A 52 -3.88 10.80 -18.52
C VAL A 52 -4.86 11.24 -19.62
N THR A 53 -5.40 10.30 -20.40
CA THR A 53 -6.43 10.58 -21.41
C THR A 53 -7.71 11.14 -20.77
N ASP A 54 -8.06 10.64 -19.59
CA ASP A 54 -9.22 11.11 -18.81
C ASP A 54 -8.93 12.44 -18.06
N GLY A 55 -7.75 13.04 -18.23
CA GLY A 55 -7.36 14.33 -17.67
C GLY A 55 -6.76 14.29 -16.24
N TYR A 56 -6.41 13.10 -15.74
CA TYR A 56 -5.78 12.94 -14.42
C TYR A 56 -4.25 13.00 -14.51
N GLU A 57 -3.60 13.35 -13.39
CA GLU A 57 -2.13 13.42 -13.30
C GLU A 57 -1.59 12.09 -12.79
N ALA A 58 -1.16 11.26 -13.71
CA ALA A 58 -0.59 9.93 -13.43
C ALA A 58 0.68 9.72 -14.25
N VAL A 59 1.66 9.04 -13.66
CA VAL A 59 2.87 8.60 -14.36
C VAL A 59 3.26 7.20 -13.89
N GLU A 60 4.00 6.49 -14.73
CA GLU A 60 4.62 5.22 -14.35
C GLU A 60 6.10 5.46 -14.00
N SER A 61 6.56 4.81 -12.92
CA SER A 61 7.99 4.70 -12.59
C SER A 61 8.28 3.35 -11.96
N PRO A 62 9.04 2.45 -12.62
CA PRO A 62 9.26 1.10 -12.13
C PRO A 62 10.14 1.09 -10.89
N ILE A 63 9.75 0.28 -9.89
CA ILE A 63 10.55 -0.01 -8.70
C ILE A 63 10.46 -1.51 -8.42
N ASP A 64 11.56 -2.23 -8.61
CA ASP A 64 11.65 -3.65 -8.28
C ASP A 64 12.01 -3.84 -6.80
N LEU A 65 11.00 -4.16 -6.00
CA LEU A 65 11.14 -4.39 -4.55
C LEU A 65 12.02 -5.61 -4.21
N SER A 66 12.28 -6.50 -5.16
CA SER A 66 13.16 -7.66 -4.97
C SER A 66 14.64 -7.31 -5.16
N ASN A 67 14.95 -6.21 -5.87
CA ASN A 67 16.30 -5.75 -6.16
C ASN A 67 16.70 -4.56 -5.28
N LEU A 68 17.16 -4.84 -4.06
CA LEU A 68 17.53 -3.81 -3.10
C LEU A 68 18.71 -2.93 -3.54
N SER A 69 19.59 -3.42 -4.42
CA SER A 69 20.75 -2.66 -4.91
C SER A 69 20.35 -1.49 -5.83
N SER A 70 19.27 -1.65 -6.60
CA SER A 70 18.72 -0.58 -7.46
C SER A 70 17.63 0.26 -6.81
N LEU A 71 17.14 -0.15 -5.64
CA LEU A 71 15.95 0.42 -5.00
C LEU A 71 16.07 1.92 -4.75
N LYS A 72 17.23 2.37 -4.25
CA LYS A 72 17.47 3.80 -4.00
C LYS A 72 17.40 4.62 -5.28
N GLN A 73 18.14 4.20 -6.32
CA GLN A 73 18.16 4.90 -7.60
C GLN A 73 16.78 4.95 -8.24
N GLN A 74 16.05 3.84 -8.27
CA GLN A 74 14.69 3.78 -8.82
C GLN A 74 13.72 4.70 -8.05
N THR A 75 13.85 4.75 -6.73
CA THR A 75 13.04 5.65 -5.89
C THR A 75 13.36 7.12 -6.17
N GLU A 76 14.64 7.48 -6.24
CA GLU A 76 15.07 8.86 -6.56
C GLU A 76 14.58 9.29 -7.95
N MET A 77 14.64 8.41 -8.95
CA MET A 77 14.08 8.67 -10.28
C MET A 77 12.56 8.92 -10.20
N ALA A 78 11.82 8.09 -9.49
CA ALA A 78 10.37 8.26 -9.31
C ALA A 78 10.05 9.62 -8.65
N LEU A 79 10.74 9.96 -7.58
CA LEU A 79 10.52 11.20 -6.81
C LEU A 79 10.93 12.45 -7.60
N SER A 80 11.88 12.35 -8.52
CA SER A 80 12.35 13.48 -9.35
C SER A 80 11.30 13.96 -10.35
N ILE A 81 10.32 13.13 -10.73
CA ILE A 81 9.31 13.43 -11.74
C ILE A 81 8.53 14.71 -11.38
N TRP A 82 8.11 14.82 -10.13
CA TRP A 82 7.44 16.03 -9.62
C TRP A 82 8.21 16.76 -8.52
N GLY A 83 9.40 16.28 -8.16
CA GLY A 83 10.29 16.89 -7.15
C GLY A 83 9.69 16.92 -5.73
N THR A 84 8.66 16.11 -5.47
CA THR A 84 7.98 16.05 -4.16
C THR A 84 7.31 14.69 -3.95
N ASN A 85 7.07 14.36 -2.70
CA ASN A 85 6.23 13.23 -2.31
C ASN A 85 5.52 13.54 -1.00
N ASP A 86 4.21 13.56 -1.03
CA ASP A 86 3.38 13.82 0.15
C ASP A 86 2.91 12.52 0.79
N ILE A 87 2.75 11.46 -0.02
CA ILE A 87 2.22 10.17 0.43
C ILE A 87 3.03 9.04 -0.18
N LEU A 88 3.52 8.15 0.68
CA LEU A 88 4.10 6.86 0.27
C LEU A 88 3.13 5.74 0.61
N ILE A 89 2.74 4.93 -0.38
CA ILE A 89 1.91 3.74 -0.18
C ILE A 89 2.73 2.49 -0.48
N ASN A 90 3.11 1.79 0.57
CA ASN A 90 3.76 0.49 0.52
C ASN A 90 2.69 -0.60 0.37
N ASN A 91 2.36 -0.94 -0.88
CA ASN A 91 1.36 -1.96 -1.20
C ASN A 91 1.99 -3.24 -1.79
N GLY A 92 3.07 -3.11 -2.56
CA GLY A 92 3.71 -4.27 -3.20
C GLY A 92 4.12 -5.36 -2.20
N ALA A 93 3.68 -6.58 -2.44
CA ALA A 93 3.97 -7.74 -1.58
C ALA A 93 3.89 -9.07 -2.36
N VAL A 94 4.52 -10.10 -1.82
CA VAL A 94 4.38 -11.51 -2.25
C VAL A 94 3.87 -12.34 -1.08
N ILE A 95 3.04 -13.36 -1.38
CA ILE A 95 2.53 -14.30 -0.36
C ILE A 95 3.40 -15.56 -0.30
N GLU A 96 4.08 -15.90 -1.39
CA GLU A 96 4.95 -17.07 -1.45
C GLU A 96 6.20 -16.91 -0.58
N PRO A 97 6.70 -18.03 -0.03
CA PRO A 97 6.23 -19.39 -0.20
C PRO A 97 4.99 -19.69 0.65
N ILE A 98 4.04 -20.45 0.07
CA ILE A 98 2.88 -21.00 0.81
C ILE A 98 3.22 -22.46 1.11
N THR A 99 3.80 -22.73 2.26
CA THR A 99 4.29 -24.06 2.65
C THR A 99 4.41 -24.17 4.18
N SER A 100 4.47 -25.40 4.70
CA SER A 100 4.70 -25.61 6.13
C SER A 100 6.08 -25.11 6.55
N LEU A 101 6.20 -24.66 7.80
CA LEU A 101 7.44 -24.10 8.37
C LEU A 101 8.67 -25.00 8.14
N GLY A 102 8.53 -26.32 8.32
CA GLY A 102 9.63 -27.26 8.14
C GLY A 102 10.06 -27.53 6.68
N LYS A 103 9.38 -26.90 5.69
CA LYS A 103 9.69 -27.05 4.26
C LYS A 103 10.04 -25.74 3.57
N ILE A 104 10.30 -24.69 4.34
CA ILE A 104 10.67 -23.38 3.75
C ILE A 104 12.08 -23.45 3.23
N GLU A 105 12.27 -23.08 1.96
CA GLU A 105 13.58 -22.89 1.36
C GLU A 105 14.09 -21.46 1.62
N LEU A 106 15.38 -21.33 1.90
CA LEU A 106 16.02 -20.07 2.25
C LEU A 106 15.78 -18.97 1.20
N GLN A 107 15.95 -19.30 -0.06
CA GLN A 107 15.83 -18.33 -1.17
C GLN A 107 14.43 -17.75 -1.27
N ASP A 108 13.38 -18.56 -1.06
CA ASP A 108 12.00 -18.11 -1.10
C ASP A 108 11.67 -17.23 0.12
N PHE A 109 12.18 -17.60 1.28
CA PHE A 109 12.00 -16.80 2.49
C PHE A 109 12.71 -15.43 2.36
N GLU A 110 13.97 -15.43 1.87
CA GLU A 110 14.71 -14.19 1.60
C GLU A 110 13.96 -13.27 0.62
N LYS A 111 13.38 -13.82 -0.45
CA LYS A 111 12.58 -13.04 -1.39
C LYS A 111 11.39 -12.36 -0.70
N ALA A 112 10.65 -13.10 0.14
CA ALA A 112 9.55 -12.53 0.91
C ALA A 112 10.04 -11.42 1.85
N VAL A 113 11.14 -11.62 2.55
CA VAL A 113 11.76 -10.63 3.44
C VAL A 113 12.17 -9.37 2.66
N ARG A 114 12.82 -9.52 1.51
CA ARG A 114 13.23 -8.38 0.66
C ARG A 114 12.02 -7.56 0.21
N VAL A 115 11.01 -8.21 -0.36
CA VAL A 115 9.85 -7.53 -0.97
C VAL A 115 8.91 -6.95 0.08
N ASN A 116 8.58 -7.72 1.13
CA ASN A 116 7.50 -7.35 2.05
C ASN A 116 7.98 -6.53 3.24
N TYR A 117 9.30 -6.52 3.54
CA TYR A 117 9.83 -5.87 4.74
C TYR A 117 10.98 -4.92 4.43
N LEU A 118 12.08 -5.37 3.83
CA LEU A 118 13.26 -4.53 3.62
C LEU A 118 12.98 -3.40 2.63
N ALA A 119 12.39 -3.70 1.48
CA ALA A 119 12.09 -2.68 0.47
C ALA A 119 11.15 -1.59 1.00
N PRO A 120 9.96 -1.87 1.58
CA PRO A 120 9.11 -0.82 2.12
C PRO A 120 9.77 -0.02 3.25
N SER A 121 10.61 -0.64 4.08
CA SER A 121 11.35 0.06 5.13
C SER A 121 12.36 1.05 4.54
N LEU A 122 13.10 0.64 3.51
CA LEU A 122 14.05 1.50 2.80
C LEU A 122 13.34 2.60 2.01
N LEU A 123 12.18 2.33 1.40
CA LEU A 123 11.38 3.34 0.71
C LEU A 123 10.93 4.45 1.68
N ILE A 124 10.54 4.11 2.90
CA ILE A 124 10.23 5.12 3.93
C ILE A 124 11.45 5.99 4.19
N SER A 125 12.63 5.37 4.36
CA SER A 125 13.90 6.10 4.58
C SER A 125 14.26 7.03 3.41
N PHE A 126 14.12 6.56 2.16
CA PHE A 126 14.43 7.36 0.96
C PHE A 126 13.43 8.51 0.75
N CYS A 127 12.17 8.32 1.16
CA CYS A 127 11.14 9.35 1.11
C CYS A 127 11.19 10.32 2.31
N TRP A 128 11.98 10.05 3.36
CA TRP A 128 11.89 10.70 4.67
C TRP A 128 11.97 12.23 4.59
N ASN A 129 12.92 12.78 3.85
CA ASN A 129 13.08 14.22 3.70
C ASN A 129 11.87 14.91 3.02
N TYR A 130 11.24 14.24 2.06
CA TYR A 130 10.01 14.73 1.43
C TYR A 130 8.85 14.69 2.40
N LEU A 131 8.73 13.60 3.17
CA LEU A 131 7.70 13.44 4.19
C LEU A 131 7.84 14.49 5.30
N LEU A 132 9.06 14.78 5.76
CA LEU A 132 9.33 15.87 6.71
C LEU A 132 8.87 17.22 6.16
N LYS A 133 9.32 17.56 4.94
CA LYS A 133 9.02 18.85 4.30
C LYS A 133 7.52 19.07 4.12
N ASN A 134 6.78 18.03 3.78
CA ASN A 134 5.36 18.10 3.42
C ASN A 134 4.42 17.75 4.59
N LYS A 135 4.94 17.40 5.78
CA LYS A 135 4.16 16.79 6.86
C LYS A 135 3.35 15.61 6.31
N GLY A 136 4.06 14.74 5.61
CA GLY A 136 3.50 13.73 4.72
C GLY A 136 2.95 12.51 5.44
N LYS A 137 2.60 11.51 4.65
CA LYS A 137 1.96 10.30 5.16
C LYS A 137 2.57 9.04 4.57
N VAL A 138 2.71 8.01 5.40
CA VAL A 138 3.00 6.63 4.99
C VAL A 138 1.75 5.79 5.18
N ILE A 139 1.37 5.02 4.17
CA ILE A 139 0.32 4.00 4.26
C ILE A 139 0.95 2.65 3.95
N ASN A 140 1.02 1.78 4.94
CA ASN A 140 1.51 0.42 4.76
C ASN A 140 0.31 -0.51 4.61
N VAL A 141 0.16 -1.16 3.44
CA VAL A 141 -0.87 -2.18 3.25
C VAL A 141 -0.47 -3.43 4.03
N LEU A 142 -1.10 -3.60 5.17
CA LEU A 142 -0.93 -4.70 6.11
C LEU A 142 -1.95 -5.82 5.86
N SER A 143 -2.13 -6.68 6.83
CA SER A 143 -3.06 -7.81 6.78
C SER A 143 -3.38 -8.27 8.21
N GLY A 144 -4.47 -8.95 8.41
CA GLY A 144 -4.72 -9.73 9.64
C GLY A 144 -3.59 -10.73 9.95
N ALA A 145 -2.84 -11.15 8.94
CA ALA A 145 -1.62 -11.96 9.09
C ALA A 145 -0.48 -11.24 9.84
N SER A 146 -0.55 -9.92 10.02
CA SER A 146 0.43 -9.16 10.81
C SER A 146 0.36 -9.45 12.31
N ILE A 147 -0.76 -9.97 12.78
CA ILE A 147 -1.05 -10.23 14.22
C ILE A 147 -1.59 -11.63 14.47
N ASN A 148 -1.85 -12.41 13.41
CA ASN A 148 -2.36 -13.77 13.53
C ASN A 148 -1.51 -14.71 12.69
N ALA A 149 -1.12 -15.85 13.27
CA ALA A 149 -0.46 -16.92 12.54
C ALA A 149 -1.48 -17.67 11.65
N ILE A 150 -1.08 -17.93 10.41
CA ILE A 150 -1.88 -18.67 9.42
C ILE A 150 -1.01 -19.81 8.89
N GLU A 151 -1.54 -21.02 8.91
CA GLU A 151 -0.84 -22.21 8.42
C GLU A 151 -0.34 -22.01 6.98
N GLY A 152 0.88 -22.39 6.71
CA GLY A 152 1.52 -22.24 5.40
C GLY A 152 1.96 -20.83 5.02
N TRP A 153 1.73 -19.81 5.86
CA TRP A 153 2.06 -18.42 5.58
C TRP A 153 3.20 -17.87 6.45
N THR A 154 4.12 -18.71 6.88
CA THR A 154 5.19 -18.28 7.80
C THR A 154 5.93 -17.05 7.30
N ALA A 155 6.41 -17.06 6.05
CA ALA A 155 7.13 -15.92 5.48
C ALA A 155 6.23 -14.67 5.39
N TYR A 156 5.00 -14.83 4.95
CA TYR A 156 4.03 -13.73 4.82
C TYR A 156 3.67 -13.13 6.18
N CYS A 157 3.27 -13.95 7.15
CA CYS A 157 2.92 -13.50 8.51
C CYS A 157 4.09 -12.77 9.17
N SER A 158 5.29 -13.37 9.14
CA SER A 158 6.48 -12.78 9.76
C SER A 158 6.85 -11.44 9.14
N THR A 159 6.82 -11.33 7.81
CA THR A 159 7.17 -10.09 7.11
C THR A 159 6.10 -9.00 7.28
N LYS A 160 4.82 -9.36 7.33
CA LYS A 160 3.73 -8.41 7.61
C LYS A 160 3.73 -7.95 9.08
N ALA A 161 4.11 -8.81 10.03
CA ALA A 161 4.33 -8.41 11.43
C ALA A 161 5.51 -7.43 11.55
N ALA A 162 6.62 -7.69 10.84
CA ALA A 162 7.76 -6.78 10.77
C ALA A 162 7.37 -5.42 10.18
N LEU A 163 6.62 -5.40 9.06
CA LEU A 163 6.12 -4.16 8.46
C LEU A 163 5.15 -3.41 9.38
N HIS A 164 4.34 -4.13 10.17
CA HIS A 164 3.48 -3.51 11.20
C HIS A 164 4.32 -2.80 12.27
N MET A 165 5.43 -3.40 12.70
CA MET A 165 6.35 -2.73 13.63
C MET A 165 6.99 -1.49 12.99
N ILE A 166 7.38 -1.53 11.71
CA ILE A 166 7.88 -0.36 10.98
C ILE A 166 6.82 0.75 10.90
N ASN A 167 5.54 0.39 10.75
CA ASN A 167 4.44 1.37 10.79
C ASN A 167 4.41 2.13 12.13
N GLN A 168 4.53 1.41 13.26
CA GLN A 168 4.58 1.99 14.59
C GLN A 168 5.85 2.83 14.80
N GLN A 169 7.00 2.34 14.34
CA GLN A 169 8.28 3.04 14.44
C GLN A 169 8.27 4.35 13.63
N THR A 170 7.70 4.32 12.42
CA THR A 170 7.52 5.52 11.58
C THR A 170 6.65 6.57 12.29
N HIS A 171 5.60 6.14 12.98
CA HIS A 171 4.80 7.04 13.82
C HIS A 171 5.61 7.61 14.98
N LEU A 172 6.29 6.74 15.74
CA LEU A 172 7.06 7.14 16.92
C LEU A 172 8.10 8.21 16.59
N GLU A 173 8.83 8.03 15.48
CA GLU A 173 9.91 8.93 15.07
C GLU A 173 9.42 10.15 14.28
N GLY A 174 8.34 9.98 13.49
CA GLY A 174 7.88 10.99 12.54
C GLY A 174 6.76 11.90 13.05
N ASN A 175 5.94 11.45 14.01
CA ASN A 175 4.73 12.17 14.42
C ASN A 175 5.01 13.57 14.99
N GLN A 176 6.09 13.73 15.73
CA GLN A 176 6.52 15.05 16.25
C GLN A 176 6.81 16.06 15.14
N TYR A 177 7.12 15.61 13.93
CA TYR A 177 7.38 16.44 12.75
C TYR A 177 6.16 16.52 11.81
N GLY A 178 5.03 15.95 12.22
CA GLY A 178 3.79 15.95 11.45
C GLY A 178 3.68 14.81 10.42
N ILE A 179 4.60 13.84 10.40
CA ILE A 179 4.47 12.64 9.58
C ILE A 179 3.45 11.70 10.22
N SER A 180 2.49 11.22 9.44
CA SER A 180 1.51 10.21 9.86
C SER A 180 1.82 8.86 9.20
N SER A 181 1.73 7.77 9.95
CA SER A 181 1.92 6.40 9.42
C SER A 181 0.73 5.52 9.77
N ILE A 182 0.05 4.99 8.76
CA ILE A 182 -1.16 4.18 8.93
C ILE A 182 -0.95 2.80 8.34
N GLY A 183 -1.23 1.78 9.13
CA GLY A 183 -1.34 0.41 8.67
C GLY A 183 -2.77 0.14 8.14
N LEU A 184 -2.93 -0.03 6.83
CA LEU A 184 -4.21 -0.33 6.21
C LEU A 184 -4.37 -1.85 6.09
N SER A 185 -5.36 -2.43 6.78
CA SER A 185 -5.75 -3.83 6.65
C SER A 185 -7.01 -3.94 5.76
N PRO A 186 -6.87 -4.37 4.50
CA PRO A 186 -7.96 -4.30 3.52
C PRO A 186 -8.99 -5.42 3.66
N GLY A 187 -8.75 -6.40 4.55
CA GLY A 187 -9.52 -7.65 4.56
C GLY A 187 -9.12 -8.60 3.43
N MET A 188 -10.03 -9.49 3.06
CA MET A 188 -9.82 -10.46 1.97
C MET A 188 -10.35 -9.88 0.65
N VAL A 189 -9.44 -9.32 -0.16
CA VAL A 189 -9.77 -8.63 -1.42
C VAL A 189 -9.55 -9.57 -2.61
N ASP A 190 -10.43 -9.54 -3.61
CA ASP A 190 -10.29 -10.32 -4.85
C ASP A 190 -9.05 -9.84 -5.64
N THR A 191 -8.01 -10.65 -5.65
CA THR A 191 -6.71 -10.37 -6.25
C THR A 191 -6.00 -11.67 -6.65
N ASP A 192 -5.02 -11.57 -7.55
CA ASP A 192 -4.15 -12.70 -7.94
C ASP A 192 -3.50 -13.40 -6.72
N MET A 193 -3.25 -12.67 -5.64
CA MET A 193 -2.73 -13.22 -4.39
C MET A 193 -3.70 -14.22 -3.76
N GLN A 194 -5.00 -13.96 -3.83
CA GLN A 194 -6.03 -14.89 -3.34
C GLN A 194 -6.18 -16.12 -4.25
N ASP A 195 -5.96 -15.98 -5.56
CA ASP A 195 -5.94 -17.14 -6.47
C ASP A 195 -4.80 -18.11 -6.12
N LYS A 196 -3.60 -17.57 -5.84
CA LYS A 196 -2.45 -18.37 -5.36
C LYS A 196 -2.74 -19.05 -4.03
N ASN A 197 -3.37 -18.34 -3.11
CA ASN A 197 -3.75 -18.90 -1.82
C ASN A 197 -4.78 -20.04 -1.99
N ARG A 198 -5.81 -19.85 -2.81
CA ARG A 198 -6.79 -20.90 -3.13
C ARG A 198 -6.11 -22.12 -3.74
N ALA A 199 -5.21 -21.92 -4.69
CA ALA A 199 -4.47 -23.01 -5.34
C ALA A 199 -3.64 -23.85 -4.35
N SER A 200 -3.19 -23.26 -3.24
CA SER A 200 -2.41 -23.97 -2.22
C SER A 200 -3.22 -24.99 -1.43
N GLY A 201 -4.49 -24.73 -1.16
CA GLY A 201 -5.38 -25.59 -0.38
C GLY A 201 -4.98 -25.81 1.09
N ILE A 202 -3.92 -25.15 1.59
CA ILE A 202 -3.27 -25.51 2.87
C ILE A 202 -4.09 -25.07 4.08
N ASN A 203 -4.71 -23.89 4.05
CA ASN A 203 -5.33 -23.29 5.23
C ASN A 203 -6.82 -22.92 5.02
N LYS A 204 -7.46 -22.45 6.10
CA LYS A 204 -8.88 -22.07 6.04
C LYS A 204 -9.14 -20.89 5.09
N VAL A 205 -8.18 -19.98 4.95
CA VAL A 205 -8.29 -18.81 4.05
C VAL A 205 -8.31 -19.24 2.59
N SER A 206 -7.64 -20.34 2.23
CA SER A 206 -7.67 -20.92 0.87
C SER A 206 -9.05 -21.45 0.45
N LYS A 207 -9.95 -21.66 1.42
CA LYS A 207 -11.31 -22.18 1.17
C LYS A 207 -12.35 -21.07 1.02
N VAL A 208 -11.96 -19.80 1.17
CA VAL A 208 -12.86 -18.65 0.99
C VAL A 208 -13.27 -18.56 -0.47
N ARG A 209 -14.57 -18.50 -0.72
CA ARG A 209 -15.13 -18.43 -2.07
C ARG A 209 -14.84 -17.07 -2.69
N LYS A 210 -14.73 -17.02 -4.02
CA LYS A 210 -14.45 -15.78 -4.74
C LYS A 210 -15.52 -14.72 -4.52
N GLU A 211 -16.78 -15.14 -4.46
CA GLU A 211 -17.94 -14.28 -4.22
C GLU A 211 -17.97 -13.62 -2.83
N ASP A 212 -17.25 -14.21 -1.85
CA ASP A 212 -17.14 -13.65 -0.49
C ASP A 212 -15.98 -12.65 -0.35
N LEU A 213 -15.21 -12.43 -1.41
CA LEU A 213 -14.09 -11.48 -1.41
C LEU A 213 -14.55 -10.03 -1.61
N ILE A 214 -13.83 -9.13 -1.00
CA ILE A 214 -14.08 -7.69 -1.10
C ILE A 214 -13.63 -7.19 -2.47
N ASN A 215 -14.45 -6.35 -3.12
CA ASN A 215 -14.05 -5.66 -4.33
C ASN A 215 -12.93 -4.63 -4.03
N SER A 216 -11.87 -4.64 -4.82
CA SER A 216 -10.72 -3.76 -4.62
C SER A 216 -11.06 -2.26 -4.65
N LYS A 217 -12.15 -1.85 -5.33
CA LYS A 217 -12.62 -0.46 -5.33
C LYS A 217 -12.97 0.05 -3.94
N LYS A 218 -13.55 -0.78 -3.07
CA LYS A 218 -13.81 -0.41 -1.67
C LYS A 218 -12.51 -0.10 -0.94
N THR A 219 -11.49 -0.94 -1.15
CA THR A 219 -10.15 -0.69 -0.58
C THR A 219 -9.55 0.62 -1.11
N GLY A 220 -9.76 0.96 -2.38
CA GLY A 220 -9.36 2.24 -2.96
C GLY A 220 -9.95 3.44 -2.22
N LEU A 221 -11.26 3.42 -1.95
CA LEU A 221 -11.95 4.48 -1.21
C LEU A 221 -11.49 4.57 0.25
N PHE A 222 -11.29 3.42 0.90
CA PHE A 222 -10.76 3.40 2.26
C PHE A 222 -9.33 3.94 2.32
N ALA A 223 -8.49 3.64 1.34
CA ALA A 223 -7.14 4.20 1.23
C ALA A 223 -7.16 5.72 0.95
N LEU A 224 -8.12 6.21 0.17
CA LEU A 224 -8.32 7.65 -0.03
C LEU A 224 -8.64 8.37 1.29
N TRP A 225 -9.51 7.79 2.13
CA TRP A 225 -9.76 8.31 3.47
C TRP A 225 -8.50 8.26 4.34
N CYS A 226 -7.76 7.14 4.31
CA CYS A 226 -6.47 7.03 5.00
C CYS A 226 -5.46 8.09 4.55
N ALA A 227 -5.48 8.49 3.27
CA ALA A 227 -4.63 9.53 2.70
C ALA A 227 -5.01 10.96 3.15
N SER A 228 -6.25 11.16 3.61
CA SER A 228 -6.76 12.43 4.10
C SER A 228 -6.31 12.73 5.54
N SER A 229 -6.48 13.97 6.00
CA SER A 229 -6.22 14.37 7.39
C SER A 229 -7.19 13.71 8.39
N ASN A 230 -8.37 13.27 7.94
CA ASN A 230 -9.39 12.66 8.79
C ASN A 230 -8.95 11.34 9.45
N ALA A 231 -7.93 10.68 8.91
CA ALA A 231 -7.38 9.45 9.46
C ALA A 231 -6.13 9.65 10.35
N ASN A 232 -5.67 10.89 10.57
CA ASN A 232 -4.42 11.16 11.30
C ASN A 232 -4.43 10.67 12.74
N GLU A 233 -5.58 10.63 13.41
CA GLU A 233 -5.73 10.10 14.77
C GLU A 233 -5.40 8.60 14.88
N PHE A 234 -5.40 7.89 13.76
CA PHE A 234 -5.02 6.48 13.69
C PHE A 234 -3.55 6.26 13.34
N SER A 235 -2.74 7.31 13.32
CA SER A 235 -1.30 7.18 13.08
C SER A 235 -0.65 6.22 14.08
N GLY A 236 0.21 5.33 13.59
CA GLY A 236 0.84 4.25 14.34
C GLY A 236 0.00 2.97 14.44
N LYS A 237 -1.29 3.02 14.12
CA LYS A 237 -2.20 1.88 14.24
C LYS A 237 -2.35 1.11 12.93
N MET A 238 -2.70 -0.16 13.04
CA MET A 238 -3.30 -0.93 11.96
C MET A 238 -4.82 -0.78 12.06
N ILE A 239 -5.47 -0.36 10.98
CA ILE A 239 -6.91 -0.11 10.92
C ILE A 239 -7.56 -0.87 9.78
N SER A 240 -8.83 -1.20 9.95
CA SER A 240 -9.68 -1.84 8.95
C SER A 240 -11.04 -1.14 8.91
N GLU A 241 -11.71 -1.17 7.75
CA GLU A 241 -13.09 -0.67 7.64
C GLU A 241 -14.11 -1.46 8.48
N ASN A 242 -13.73 -2.67 8.93
CA ASN A 242 -14.56 -3.49 9.84
C ASN A 242 -14.38 -3.13 11.33
N ASP A 243 -13.43 -2.28 11.65
CA ASP A 243 -13.21 -1.78 13.02
C ASP A 243 -14.31 -0.77 13.36
N GLN A 244 -15.04 -0.97 14.44
CA GLN A 244 -16.26 -0.21 14.76
C GLN A 244 -16.03 1.32 14.79
N ILE A 245 -14.93 1.77 15.43
CA ILE A 245 -14.61 3.20 15.54
C ILE A 245 -14.19 3.76 14.17
N VAL A 246 -13.36 3.01 13.44
CA VAL A 246 -12.88 3.38 12.11
C VAL A 246 -14.05 3.46 11.13
N SER A 247 -14.92 2.45 11.11
CA SER A 247 -16.08 2.36 10.24
C SER A 247 -17.03 3.55 10.44
N ALA A 248 -17.33 3.93 11.69
CA ALA A 248 -18.19 5.07 11.96
C ALA A 248 -17.62 6.37 11.37
N LYS A 249 -16.32 6.63 11.55
CA LYS A 249 -15.66 7.84 11.04
C LYS A 249 -15.52 7.82 9.51
N TYR A 250 -15.15 6.66 8.95
CA TYR A 250 -15.04 6.48 7.50
C TYR A 250 -16.40 6.68 6.81
N ASN A 251 -17.48 6.08 7.31
CA ASN A 251 -18.82 6.23 6.73
C ASN A 251 -19.32 7.68 6.82
N ALA A 252 -19.09 8.36 7.94
CA ALA A 252 -19.41 9.77 8.06
C ALA A 252 -18.66 10.63 7.02
N TRP A 253 -17.39 10.32 6.77
CA TRP A 253 -16.61 11.01 5.75
C TRP A 253 -17.09 10.71 4.33
N ILE A 254 -17.38 9.44 3.98
CA ILE A 254 -17.92 9.04 2.67
C ILE A 254 -19.21 9.81 2.37
N ASN A 255 -20.12 9.86 3.33
CA ASN A 255 -21.40 10.56 3.20
C ASN A 255 -21.19 12.07 2.96
N ALA A 256 -20.26 12.69 3.70
CA ALA A 256 -19.95 14.12 3.55
C ALA A 256 -19.31 14.46 2.18
N GLN A 257 -18.63 13.50 1.54
CA GLN A 257 -18.01 13.67 0.22
C GLN A 257 -18.95 13.30 -0.93
N ASN A 258 -20.16 12.78 -0.67
CA ASN A 258 -21.08 12.22 -1.67
C ASN A 258 -20.44 11.10 -2.54
N LEU A 259 -19.46 10.38 -2.01
CA LEU A 259 -18.83 9.25 -2.69
C LEU A 259 -19.75 8.02 -2.60
N LYS A 260 -19.88 7.27 -3.71
CA LYS A 260 -20.63 6.01 -3.72
C LYS A 260 -19.67 4.83 -3.48
N LEU A 261 -20.01 4.00 -2.50
CA LEU A 261 -19.34 2.73 -2.18
C LEU A 261 -19.58 1.65 -3.24
#